data_9b2d5e5061bc2333af823b38b94ee9e8
#
_entry.id   9b2d5e5061bc2333af823b38b94ee9e8
#
_cell.length_a   1.000
_cell.length_b   1.000
_cell.length_c   1.000
_cell.angle_alpha   90.00
_cell.angle_beta   90.00
_cell.angle_gamma   90.00
#
_symmetry.space_group_name_H-M   'P 1'
#
loop_
_entity.id
_entity.type
_entity.pdbx_description
1 polymer ?
#
loop_
_entity_poly.entity_id
_entity_poly.type
_entity_poly.pdbx_seq_one_letter_code
_entity_poly.pdbx_strand_id
1 'polypeptide(L)'
;MAIGKAITKYNVPLPNAYHRIEWMNMNLLNGNNSLEVHVATYTEQDGEFVECHPFILPVDKEKISLKYCYTELSNLPEFDGGVEV
;
A
#
# COMPACT_ATOMS: atom_id res chain seq x y z
N MET A 1 -1.77 -11.10 -2.40
CA MET A 1 -2.23 -9.84 -2.99
C MET A 1 -1.24 -8.74 -2.65
N ALA A 2 -0.81 -7.98 -3.63
CA ALA A 2 0.17 -6.91 -3.46
C ALA A 2 0.17 -6.02 -4.71
N ILE A 3 0.98 -4.95 -4.70
CA ILE A 3 1.19 -4.07 -5.84
C ILE A 3 2.65 -4.18 -6.27
N GLY A 4 2.88 -4.54 -7.53
CA GLY A 4 4.21 -4.51 -8.14
C GLY A 4 4.41 -3.16 -8.81
N LYS A 5 5.39 -2.39 -8.35
CA LYS A 5 5.75 -1.13 -8.96
C LYS A 5 7.22 -0.83 -8.74
N ALA A 6 7.96 -0.60 -9.84
CA ALA A 6 9.36 -0.22 -9.78
C ALA A 6 9.54 1.09 -9.02
N ILE A 7 10.55 1.15 -8.17
CA ILE A 7 10.94 2.36 -7.46
C ILE A 7 12.46 2.52 -7.54
N THR A 8 12.93 3.72 -7.18
CA THR A 8 14.35 3.99 -6.99
C THR A 8 14.55 4.41 -5.54
N LYS A 9 15.44 3.75 -4.83
CA LYS A 9 15.75 4.04 -3.43
C LYS A 9 17.25 4.20 -3.26
N TYR A 10 17.68 5.35 -2.70
CA TYR A 10 19.10 5.68 -2.52
C TYR A 10 19.89 5.53 -3.82
N ASN A 11 19.32 6.01 -4.94
CA ASN A 11 19.89 5.91 -6.29
C ASN A 11 20.03 4.46 -6.81
N VAL A 12 19.41 3.50 -6.12
CA VAL A 12 19.39 2.10 -6.58
C VAL A 12 18.02 1.79 -7.17
N PRO A 13 17.94 1.41 -8.45
CA PRO A 13 16.67 1.03 -9.05
C PRO A 13 16.22 -0.34 -8.56
N LEU A 14 14.94 -0.45 -8.21
CA LEU A 14 14.29 -1.69 -7.78
C LEU A 14 13.15 -1.99 -8.76
N PRO A 15 13.45 -2.61 -9.91
CA PRO A 15 12.47 -2.76 -10.97
C PRO A 15 11.32 -3.70 -10.64
N ASN A 16 11.51 -4.60 -9.70
CA ASN A 16 10.51 -5.60 -9.30
C ASN A 16 9.99 -5.37 -7.89
N ALA A 17 10.08 -4.14 -7.38
CA ALA A 17 9.65 -3.82 -6.04
C ALA A 17 8.22 -4.30 -5.78
N TYR A 18 8.01 -4.85 -4.59
CA TYR A 18 6.79 -5.53 -4.19
C TYR A 18 6.24 -4.83 -2.95
N HIS A 19 5.02 -4.30 -3.04
CA HIS A 19 4.41 -3.51 -1.98
C HIS A 19 3.23 -4.26 -1.40
N ARG A 20 3.25 -4.53 -0.10
CA ARG A 20 2.23 -5.32 0.57
C ARG A 20 1.73 -4.62 1.82
N ILE A 21 0.42 -4.66 2.05
CA ILE A 21 -0.18 -4.19 3.29
C ILE A 21 0.15 -5.17 4.39
N GLU A 22 0.84 -4.69 5.43
CA GLU A 22 1.22 -5.51 6.59
C GLU A 22 0.37 -5.20 7.81
N TRP A 23 -0.36 -4.09 7.81
CA TRP A 23 -1.13 -3.66 8.96
C TRP A 23 -2.22 -2.69 8.53
N MET A 24 -3.39 -2.79 9.15
CA MET A 24 -4.51 -1.86 8.92
C MET A 24 -5.19 -1.55 10.23
N ASN A 25 -5.66 -0.30 10.36
CA ASN A 25 -6.45 0.14 11.49
C ASN A 25 -7.53 1.10 11.04
N MET A 26 -8.76 0.87 11.50
CA MET A 26 -9.88 1.76 11.23
C MET A 26 -10.10 2.64 12.45
N ASN A 27 -10.11 3.96 12.23
CA ASN A 27 -10.38 4.94 13.26
C ASN A 27 -11.75 5.57 13.00
N LEU A 28 -12.65 5.45 13.98
CA LEU A 28 -14.03 5.96 13.87
C LEU A 28 -14.30 7.10 14.86
N LEU A 29 -13.27 7.77 15.36
CA LEU A 29 -13.43 8.81 16.37
C LEU A 29 -14.04 10.09 15.79
N ASN A 30 -15.05 10.62 16.52
CA ASN A 30 -15.66 11.94 16.28
C ASN A 30 -16.22 12.12 14.86
N GLY A 31 -16.73 11.05 14.25
CA GLY A 31 -17.29 11.12 12.92
C GLY A 31 -16.25 11.26 11.80
N ASN A 32 -14.98 11.37 12.15
CA ASN A 32 -13.87 11.38 11.18
C ASN A 32 -13.38 9.95 10.98
N ASN A 33 -14.01 9.25 10.06
CA ASN A 33 -13.62 7.88 9.76
C ASN A 33 -12.37 7.90 8.89
N SER A 34 -11.34 7.21 9.33
CA SER A 34 -10.12 7.03 8.55
C SER A 34 -9.67 5.58 8.60
N LEU A 35 -9.05 5.13 7.52
CA LEU A 35 -8.47 3.82 7.42
C LEU A 35 -6.98 3.99 7.19
N GLU A 36 -6.18 3.63 8.18
CA GLU A 36 -4.73 3.69 8.09
C GLU A 36 -4.20 2.32 7.68
N VAL A 37 -3.35 2.30 6.68
CA VAL A 37 -2.67 1.07 6.25
C VAL A 37 -1.16 1.32 6.24
N HIS A 38 -0.41 0.32 6.66
CA HIS A 38 1.05 0.35 6.57
C HIS A 38 1.48 -0.57 5.44
N VAL A 39 2.12 0.02 4.43
CA VAL A 39 2.57 -0.70 3.24
C VAL A 39 4.06 -0.95 3.34
N ALA A 40 4.44 -2.22 3.43
CA ALA A 40 5.83 -2.62 3.41
C ALA A 40 6.28 -2.84 1.97
N THR A 41 7.47 -2.36 1.66
CA THR A 41 8.08 -2.51 0.34
C THR A 41 9.27 -3.45 0.43
N TYR A 42 9.31 -4.39 -0.51
CA TYR A 42 10.38 -5.38 -0.64
C TYR A 42 11.07 -5.22 -1.98
N THR A 43 12.32 -5.67 -2.08
CA THR A 43 13.07 -5.60 -3.34
C THR A 43 12.37 -6.32 -4.48
N GLU A 44 11.67 -7.42 -4.15
CA GLU A 44 10.87 -8.23 -5.06
C GLU A 44 9.96 -9.11 -4.21
N GLN A 45 9.08 -9.89 -4.83
CA GLN A 45 8.31 -10.90 -4.11
C GLN A 45 9.28 -11.87 -3.43
N ASP A 46 9.09 -12.08 -2.12
CA ASP A 46 9.97 -12.87 -1.26
C ASP A 46 11.40 -12.31 -1.14
N GLY A 47 11.59 -11.04 -1.52
CA GLY A 47 12.87 -10.36 -1.40
C GLY A 47 13.09 -9.69 -0.05
N GLU A 48 14.13 -8.85 0.03
CA GLU A 48 14.49 -8.15 1.26
C GLU A 48 13.58 -6.96 1.53
N PHE A 49 13.30 -6.70 2.80
CA PHE A 49 12.55 -5.53 3.25
C PHE A 49 13.33 -4.26 2.95
N VAL A 50 12.64 -3.26 2.39
CA VAL A 50 13.20 -1.96 2.06
C VAL A 50 12.71 -0.89 3.02
N GLU A 51 11.38 -0.71 3.11
CA GLU A 51 10.78 0.34 3.93
C GLU A 51 9.31 0.05 4.19
N CYS A 52 8.73 0.80 5.14
CA CYS A 52 7.32 0.72 5.43
C CYS A 52 6.78 2.13 5.57
N HIS A 53 5.70 2.45 4.86
CA HIS A 53 5.06 3.76 4.90
C HIS A 53 3.58 3.66 5.26
N PRO A 54 3.08 4.57 6.12
CA PRO A 54 1.65 4.66 6.39
C PRO A 54 0.93 5.44 5.29
N PHE A 55 -0.29 5.02 5.00
CA PHE A 55 -1.21 5.74 4.11
C PHE A 55 -2.58 5.84 4.78
N ILE A 56 -3.24 6.97 4.58
CA ILE A 56 -4.60 7.17 5.06
C ILE A 56 -5.54 7.07 3.86
N LEU A 57 -6.47 6.12 3.93
CA LEU A 57 -7.42 5.86 2.85
C LEU A 57 -8.82 6.29 3.24
N PRO A 58 -9.69 6.62 2.27
CA PRO A 58 -11.09 6.88 2.56
C PRO A 58 -11.78 5.62 3.08
N VAL A 59 -12.72 5.80 4.02
CA VAL A 59 -13.46 4.69 4.60
C VAL A 59 -14.80 4.53 3.91
N ASP A 60 -15.07 3.35 3.39
CA ASP A 60 -16.40 2.92 2.98
C ASP A 60 -16.72 1.66 3.79
N LYS A 61 -17.57 1.81 4.80
CA LYS A 61 -17.88 0.73 5.75
C LYS A 61 -18.46 -0.52 5.10
N GLU A 62 -19.08 -0.37 3.92
CA GLU A 62 -19.71 -1.49 3.22
C GLU A 62 -18.71 -2.26 2.36
N LYS A 63 -17.54 -1.67 2.09
CA LYS A 63 -16.56 -2.22 1.14
C LYS A 63 -15.21 -2.54 1.75
N ILE A 64 -15.04 -2.37 3.06
CA ILE A 64 -13.73 -2.55 3.70
C ILE A 64 -13.28 -4.00 3.58
N SER A 65 -12.16 -4.19 2.88
CA SER A 65 -11.50 -5.47 2.69
C SER A 65 -10.07 -5.21 2.23
N LEU A 66 -9.23 -6.22 2.20
CA LEU A 66 -7.89 -6.08 1.62
C LEU A 66 -7.97 -5.65 0.15
N LYS A 67 -8.90 -6.21 -0.61
CA LYS A 67 -9.09 -5.85 -2.01
C LYS A 67 -9.43 -4.36 -2.15
N TYR A 68 -10.33 -3.85 -1.31
CA TYR A 68 -10.67 -2.43 -1.31
C TYR A 68 -9.45 -1.56 -1.03
N CYS A 69 -8.65 -1.93 -0.02
CA CYS A 69 -7.45 -1.18 0.32
C CYS A 69 -6.45 -1.14 -0.84
N TYR A 70 -6.22 -2.27 -1.51
CA TYR A 70 -5.32 -2.29 -2.66
C TYR A 70 -5.86 -1.49 -3.84
N THR A 71 -7.17 -1.50 -4.06
CA THR A 71 -7.79 -0.68 -5.10
C THR A 71 -7.58 0.81 -4.82
N GLU A 72 -7.80 1.24 -3.58
CA GLU A 72 -7.59 2.64 -3.20
C GLU A 72 -6.11 3.03 -3.26
N LEU A 73 -5.20 2.16 -2.84
CA LEU A 73 -3.77 2.41 -2.97
C LEU A 73 -3.36 2.59 -4.43
N SER A 74 -3.91 1.79 -5.34
CA SER A 74 -3.58 1.87 -6.75
C SER A 74 -3.99 3.20 -7.39
N ASN A 75 -4.92 3.92 -6.77
CA ASN A 75 -5.36 5.23 -7.23
C ASN A 75 -4.47 6.38 -6.72
N LEU A 76 -3.53 6.09 -5.84
CA LEU A 76 -2.60 7.10 -5.33
C LEU A 76 -1.46 7.35 -6.32
N PRO A 77 -0.95 8.61 -6.40
CA PRO A 77 0.17 8.91 -7.30
C PRO A 77 1.41 8.05 -7.08
N GLU A 78 1.66 7.65 -5.83
CA GLU A 78 2.80 6.82 -5.45
C GLU A 78 2.77 5.44 -6.10
N PHE A 79 1.58 4.96 -6.46
CA PHE A 79 1.39 3.63 -7.07
C PHE A 79 0.91 3.70 -8.52
N ASP A 80 0.95 4.89 -9.13
CA ASP A 80 0.57 5.07 -10.52
C ASP A 80 1.45 4.20 -11.42
N GLY A 81 0.81 3.42 -12.29
CA GLY A 81 1.52 2.48 -13.16
C GLY A 81 1.82 1.13 -12.51
N GLY A 82 1.48 0.95 -11.23
CA GLY A 82 1.64 -0.34 -10.55
C GLY A 82 0.65 -1.38 -11.05
N VAL A 83 1.00 -2.64 -10.86
CA VAL A 83 0.14 -3.78 -11.22
C VAL A 83 -0.15 -4.62 -9.99
N GLU A 84 -1.35 -5.19 -9.91
CA GLU A 84 -1.71 -6.11 -8.85
C GLU A 84 -1.01 -7.46 -9.08
N VAL A 85 -0.37 -7.96 -8.05
CA VAL A 85 0.38 -9.23 -8.11
C VAL A 85 0.05 -10.16 -6.96
#